data_b780234ec09d075a82ff5036dd6bb9ff
#
_entry.id   b780234ec09d075a82ff5036dd6bb9ff
#
_cell.length_a   1.000
_cell.length_b   1.000
_cell.length_c   1.000
_cell.angle_alpha   90.00
_cell.angle_beta   90.00
_cell.angle_gamma   90.00
#
_symmetry.space_group_name_H-M   'P 1'
#
loop_
_entity.id
_entity.type
_entity.pdbx_description
1 polymer ?
#
loop_
_entity_poly.entity_id
_entity_poly.type
_entity_poly.pdbx_seq_one_letter_code
_entity_poly.pdbx_strand_id
1 'polypeptide(L)'
;MCNLCREKLSHRTAASRRSFVVGAASTIGMLLADAAGAKESKAPPKPQNVLSPDAALERLHQGNSRYVEGRSRRHDFKHEREALTGGQNPFAGILSCADSRIAPEYAFDSGRGDLFVCRVAGNFANTETIASLEYGVAVLGTPLILVLGHDSCGAVDAAIKSLKDGT
;
A
#
# COMPACT_ATOMS: atom_id res chain seq x y z
N MET A 1 -16.50 13.25 25.04
CA MET A 1 -17.03 11.89 25.28
C MET A 1 -17.87 11.52 24.06
N CYS A 2 -17.39 10.53 23.30
CA CYS A 2 -18.00 10.15 22.01
C CYS A 2 -19.18 9.20 22.23
N ASN A 3 -20.38 9.55 21.74
CA ASN A 3 -21.63 8.81 21.91
C ASN A 3 -21.75 7.55 21.02
N LEU A 4 -20.69 7.14 20.33
CA LEU A 4 -20.68 6.04 19.38
C LEU A 4 -20.35 4.66 19.98
N CYS A 5 -20.07 4.55 21.29
CA CYS A 5 -19.68 3.29 21.93
C CYS A 5 -20.81 2.59 22.70
N ARG A 6 -22.08 2.88 22.42
CA ARG A 6 -23.20 2.31 23.18
C ARG A 6 -24.19 1.51 22.32
N GLU A 7 -23.69 0.74 21.35
CA GLU A 7 -24.51 -0.30 20.71
C GLU A 7 -24.17 -1.66 21.30
N LYS A 8 -25.18 -2.25 21.92
CA LYS A 8 -25.14 -3.56 22.57
C LYS A 8 -24.78 -4.63 21.55
N LEU A 9 -23.64 -5.30 21.73
CA LEU A 9 -23.39 -6.60 21.10
C LEU A 9 -24.47 -7.60 21.56
N SER A 10 -25.41 -7.92 20.68
CA SER A 10 -26.25 -9.09 20.83
C SER A 10 -25.39 -10.34 20.61
N HIS A 11 -25.27 -11.15 21.64
CA HIS A 11 -24.60 -12.45 21.55
C HIS A 11 -25.34 -13.35 20.55
N ARG A 12 -24.81 -13.51 19.36
CA ARG A 12 -25.14 -14.60 18.45
C ARG A 12 -24.53 -15.87 19.04
N THR A 13 -25.38 -16.80 19.48
CA THR A 13 -24.98 -18.13 19.91
C THR A 13 -24.19 -18.82 18.80
N ALA A 14 -22.93 -19.14 19.08
CA ALA A 14 -22.07 -19.89 18.16
C ALA A 14 -22.65 -21.31 18.01
N ALA A 15 -23.01 -21.70 16.81
CA ALA A 15 -23.40 -23.07 16.48
C ALA A 15 -22.22 -24.00 16.78
N SER A 16 -22.48 -25.01 17.62
CA SER A 16 -21.50 -26.00 18.04
C SER A 16 -20.99 -26.80 16.83
N ARG A 17 -19.67 -27.05 16.78
CA ARG A 17 -18.99 -27.84 15.74
C ARG A 17 -19.51 -29.30 15.63
N ARG A 18 -20.38 -29.76 16.54
CA ARG A 18 -20.96 -31.09 16.52
C ARG A 18 -22.23 -31.23 15.67
N SER A 19 -22.85 -30.11 15.24
CA SER A 19 -24.05 -30.14 14.40
C SER A 19 -23.78 -30.25 12.90
N PHE A 20 -22.51 -30.29 12.49
CA PHE A 20 -22.12 -30.29 11.06
C PHE A 20 -21.88 -31.70 10.48
N VAL A 21 -21.99 -32.78 11.28
CA VAL A 21 -21.61 -34.14 10.83
C VAL A 21 -22.79 -35.06 10.55
N VAL A 22 -24.04 -34.65 10.74
CA VAL A 22 -25.23 -35.55 10.58
C VAL A 22 -26.08 -35.23 9.35
N GLY A 23 -25.60 -34.45 8.40
CA GLY A 23 -26.36 -34.04 7.19
C GLY A 23 -25.84 -34.50 5.85
N ALA A 24 -24.93 -35.48 5.79
CA ALA A 24 -24.32 -35.88 4.50
C ALA A 24 -24.55 -37.37 4.19
N ALA A 25 -25.81 -37.77 4.07
CA ALA A 25 -26.15 -39.03 3.39
C ALA A 25 -27.54 -38.94 2.77
N SER A 26 -27.58 -38.87 1.46
CA SER A 26 -28.72 -39.03 0.55
C SER A 26 -28.97 -37.79 -0.32
N THR A 27 -28.36 -37.73 -1.45
CA THR A 27 -28.99 -37.71 -2.79
C THR A 27 -27.90 -37.51 -3.85
N ILE A 28 -27.43 -38.61 -4.42
CA ILE A 28 -26.79 -38.59 -5.73
C ILE A 28 -27.90 -38.33 -6.74
N GLY A 29 -28.17 -37.09 -7.02
CA GLY A 29 -29.01 -36.59 -8.10
C GLY A 29 -28.12 -36.00 -9.17
N MET A 30 -28.03 -36.72 -10.28
CA MET A 30 -27.41 -36.33 -11.53
C MET A 30 -28.03 -35.01 -11.99
N LEU A 31 -27.32 -33.89 -11.75
CA LEU A 31 -27.54 -32.63 -12.46
C LEU A 31 -26.25 -32.35 -13.23
N LEU A 32 -26.30 -32.70 -14.51
CA LEU A 32 -25.46 -32.10 -15.55
C LEU A 32 -25.79 -30.58 -15.55
N ALA A 33 -25.18 -29.85 -14.67
CA ALA A 33 -25.19 -28.41 -14.74
C ALA A 33 -24.21 -28.02 -15.85
N ASP A 34 -24.78 -27.47 -16.93
CA ASP A 34 -24.04 -26.69 -17.91
C ASP A 34 -22.95 -25.90 -17.20
N ALA A 35 -21.71 -26.24 -17.50
CA ALA A 35 -20.56 -25.38 -17.22
C ALA A 35 -20.71 -24.16 -18.14
N ALA A 36 -21.63 -23.26 -17.76
CA ALA A 36 -21.61 -21.89 -18.26
C ALA A 36 -20.23 -21.36 -17.92
N GLY A 37 -19.35 -21.35 -18.92
CA GLY A 37 -18.00 -20.86 -18.82
C GLY A 37 -18.03 -19.48 -18.21
N ALA A 38 -17.72 -19.39 -16.91
CA ALA A 38 -17.42 -18.14 -16.27
C ALA A 38 -16.29 -17.55 -17.13
N LYS A 39 -16.61 -16.54 -17.92
CA LYS A 39 -15.64 -15.75 -18.66
C LYS A 39 -14.68 -15.25 -17.59
N GLU A 40 -13.51 -15.87 -17.56
CA GLU A 40 -12.42 -15.44 -16.70
C GLU A 40 -12.18 -13.97 -17.00
N SER A 41 -12.69 -13.10 -16.15
CA SER A 41 -12.46 -11.68 -16.28
C SER A 41 -10.97 -11.51 -16.04
N LYS A 42 -10.19 -11.38 -17.11
CA LYS A 42 -8.76 -11.08 -17.00
C LYS A 42 -8.65 -9.85 -16.14
N ALA A 43 -8.04 -10.02 -14.95
CA ALA A 43 -7.67 -8.89 -14.13
C ALA A 43 -6.92 -7.87 -15.00
N PRO A 44 -7.21 -6.58 -14.87
CA PRO A 44 -6.50 -5.56 -15.64
C PRO A 44 -4.99 -5.74 -15.43
N PRO A 45 -4.18 -5.49 -16.47
CA PRO A 45 -2.74 -5.68 -16.38
C PRO A 45 -2.17 -4.81 -15.27
N LYS A 46 -1.19 -5.35 -14.53
CA LYS A 46 -0.44 -4.56 -13.55
C LYS A 46 0.17 -3.33 -14.22
N PRO A 47 0.29 -2.21 -13.51
CA PRO A 47 1.05 -1.07 -14.00
C PRO A 47 2.44 -1.53 -14.46
N GLN A 48 2.85 -1.14 -15.67
CA GLN A 48 4.17 -1.44 -16.21
C GLN A 48 5.16 -0.43 -15.68
N ASN A 49 5.89 -0.78 -14.62
CA ASN A 49 6.85 0.13 -13.97
C ASN A 49 8.30 -0.27 -14.26
N VAL A 50 8.56 -1.00 -15.34
CA VAL A 50 9.93 -1.33 -15.77
C VAL A 50 10.52 -0.10 -16.46
N LEU A 51 11.24 0.71 -15.68
CA LEU A 51 11.86 1.97 -16.09
C LEU A 51 13.37 1.92 -15.81
N SER A 52 14.14 2.73 -16.54
CA SER A 52 15.51 3.06 -16.10
C SER A 52 15.47 3.94 -14.85
N PRO A 53 16.53 4.00 -14.02
CA PRO A 53 16.60 4.89 -12.87
C PRO A 53 16.30 6.36 -13.22
N ASP A 54 16.84 6.85 -14.33
CA ASP A 54 16.61 8.21 -14.80
C ASP A 54 15.15 8.46 -15.20
N ALA A 55 14.53 7.50 -15.89
CA ALA A 55 13.12 7.61 -16.26
C ALA A 55 12.21 7.52 -15.02
N ALA A 56 12.58 6.75 -14.01
CA ALA A 56 11.88 6.70 -12.73
C ALA A 56 11.97 8.04 -11.98
N LEU A 57 13.15 8.63 -11.94
CA LEU A 57 13.36 9.95 -11.34
C LEU A 57 12.56 11.03 -12.07
N GLU A 58 12.59 11.05 -13.39
CA GLU A 58 11.83 12.00 -14.21
C GLU A 58 10.31 11.85 -13.95
N ARG A 59 9.81 10.61 -13.82
CA ARG A 59 8.41 10.36 -13.48
C ARG A 59 8.03 10.94 -12.12
N LEU A 60 8.92 10.85 -11.10
CA LEU A 60 8.71 11.49 -9.80
C LEU A 60 8.68 13.01 -9.94
N HIS A 61 9.59 13.63 -10.68
CA HIS A 61 9.61 15.07 -10.92
C HIS A 61 8.32 15.58 -11.58
N GLN A 62 7.86 14.88 -12.62
CA GLN A 62 6.61 15.22 -13.31
C GLN A 62 5.39 15.09 -12.37
N GLY A 63 5.37 14.07 -11.51
CA GLY A 63 4.33 13.90 -10.50
C GLY A 63 4.35 15.02 -9.47
N ASN A 64 5.52 15.39 -9.00
CA ASN A 64 5.70 16.49 -8.05
C ASN A 64 5.29 17.84 -8.66
N SER A 65 5.61 18.10 -9.91
CA SER A 65 5.17 19.31 -10.61
C SER A 65 3.63 19.41 -10.62
N ARG A 66 2.94 18.33 -10.91
CA ARG A 66 1.46 18.31 -10.86
C ARG A 66 0.92 18.57 -9.45
N TYR A 67 1.54 17.97 -8.43
CA TYR A 67 1.18 18.19 -7.04
C TYR A 67 1.32 19.66 -6.64
N VAL A 68 2.46 20.29 -6.94
CA VAL A 68 2.74 21.70 -6.66
C VAL A 68 1.75 22.63 -7.36
N GLU A 69 1.36 22.28 -8.59
CA GLU A 69 0.38 23.02 -9.38
C GLU A 69 -1.09 22.74 -8.99
N GLY A 70 -1.33 21.85 -8.03
CA GLY A 70 -2.68 21.46 -7.61
C GLY A 70 -3.47 20.69 -8.68
N ARG A 71 -2.79 20.01 -9.60
CA ARG A 71 -3.36 19.27 -10.75
C ARG A 71 -3.15 17.76 -10.63
N SER A 72 -3.51 17.18 -9.50
CA SER A 72 -3.38 15.74 -9.29
C SER A 72 -4.27 14.94 -10.24
N ARG A 73 -3.79 13.76 -10.63
CA ARG A 73 -4.54 12.81 -11.45
C ARG A 73 -5.71 12.24 -10.68
N ARG A 74 -6.78 11.91 -11.40
CA ARG A 74 -7.88 11.14 -10.84
C ARG A 74 -7.49 9.66 -10.79
N HIS A 75 -7.55 9.06 -9.60
CA HIS A 75 -7.29 7.63 -9.38
C HIS A 75 -8.59 6.82 -9.39
N ASP A 76 -8.61 5.70 -10.10
CA ASP A 76 -9.68 4.70 -10.01
C ASP A 76 -9.26 3.60 -9.04
N PHE A 77 -9.47 3.86 -7.76
CA PHE A 77 -9.05 2.95 -6.69
C PHE A 77 -9.63 1.54 -6.79
N LYS A 78 -10.75 1.37 -7.47
CA LYS A 78 -11.34 0.04 -7.67
C LYS A 78 -10.53 -0.77 -8.66
N HIS A 79 -10.29 -0.24 -9.86
CA HIS A 79 -9.53 -0.92 -10.90
C HIS A 79 -8.05 -1.08 -10.52
N GLU A 80 -7.44 -0.07 -9.90
CA GLU A 80 -6.07 -0.17 -9.38
C GLU A 80 -5.94 -1.33 -8.39
N ARG A 81 -6.91 -1.50 -7.48
CA ARG A 81 -6.89 -2.61 -6.51
C ARG A 81 -7.03 -3.96 -7.19
N GLU A 82 -7.91 -4.09 -8.18
CA GLU A 82 -8.11 -5.32 -8.95
C GLU A 82 -6.84 -5.71 -9.74
N ALA A 83 -6.19 -4.72 -10.38
CA ALA A 83 -4.96 -4.92 -11.14
C ALA A 83 -3.79 -5.43 -10.28
N LEU A 84 -3.77 -5.08 -8.99
CA LEU A 84 -2.68 -5.39 -8.07
C LEU A 84 -2.89 -6.66 -7.24
N THR A 85 -3.99 -7.40 -7.42
CA THR A 85 -4.25 -8.65 -6.67
C THR A 85 -3.19 -9.71 -6.91
N GLY A 86 -2.57 -9.74 -8.09
CA GLY A 86 -1.53 -10.69 -8.47
C GLY A 86 -0.09 -10.23 -8.15
N GLY A 87 0.10 -9.10 -7.48
CA GLY A 87 1.41 -8.56 -7.07
C GLY A 87 1.58 -7.08 -7.36
N GLN A 88 2.76 -6.55 -7.07
CA GLN A 88 3.13 -5.16 -7.25
C GLN A 88 4.35 -5.03 -8.17
N ASN A 89 4.54 -3.85 -8.75
CA ASN A 89 5.65 -3.54 -9.66
C ASN A 89 6.09 -2.07 -9.49
N PRO A 90 6.61 -1.70 -8.31
CA PRO A 90 6.94 -0.31 -7.99
C PRO A 90 8.13 0.18 -8.81
N PHE A 91 8.04 1.42 -9.31
CA PHE A 91 9.14 2.04 -10.06
C PHE A 91 10.11 2.83 -9.17
N ALA A 92 9.77 3.09 -7.90
CA ALA A 92 10.65 3.72 -6.94
C ALA A 92 10.39 3.23 -5.52
N GLY A 93 11.46 3.05 -4.76
CA GLY A 93 11.46 2.90 -3.30
C GLY A 93 11.61 4.27 -2.65
N ILE A 94 10.76 4.59 -1.66
CA ILE A 94 10.80 5.89 -0.97
C ILE A 94 11.03 5.66 0.53
N LEU A 95 12.07 6.27 1.08
CA LEU A 95 12.21 6.44 2.52
C LEU A 95 11.71 7.84 2.90
N SER A 96 10.61 7.90 3.65
CA SER A 96 9.94 9.17 3.98
C SER A 96 9.70 9.32 5.48
N CYS A 97 9.46 10.56 5.90
CA CYS A 97 8.99 10.84 7.25
C CYS A 97 7.58 10.27 7.49
N ALA A 98 7.32 9.84 8.74
CA ALA A 98 6.00 9.43 9.18
C ALA A 98 5.02 10.62 9.39
N ASP A 99 5.46 11.86 9.21
CA ASP A 99 4.64 13.06 9.36
C ASP A 99 3.37 12.99 8.52
N SER A 100 2.21 13.23 9.16
CA SER A 100 0.90 13.08 8.53
C SER A 100 0.61 14.10 7.42
N ARG A 101 1.37 15.19 7.36
CA ARG A 101 1.22 16.26 6.37
C ARG A 101 1.84 15.92 5.03
N ILE A 102 2.75 14.92 4.98
CA ILE A 102 3.41 14.49 3.76
C ILE A 102 3.14 13.01 3.50
N ALA A 103 2.66 12.70 2.30
CA ALA A 103 2.52 11.33 1.81
C ALA A 103 3.19 11.25 0.44
N PRO A 104 4.18 10.36 0.25
CA PRO A 104 4.90 10.24 -1.02
C PRO A 104 3.99 10.06 -2.23
N GLU A 105 2.91 9.30 -2.08
CA GLU A 105 1.95 9.06 -3.16
C GLU A 105 1.29 10.36 -3.64
N TYR A 106 0.97 11.27 -2.72
CA TYR A 106 0.42 12.58 -3.08
C TYR A 106 1.50 13.51 -3.61
N ALA A 107 2.67 13.57 -2.91
CA ALA A 107 3.77 14.44 -3.30
C ALA A 107 4.28 14.17 -4.72
N PHE A 108 4.17 12.93 -5.18
CA PHE A 108 4.58 12.49 -6.52
C PHE A 108 3.41 12.11 -7.43
N ASP A 109 2.17 12.43 -7.04
CA ASP A 109 0.96 12.13 -7.83
C ASP A 109 0.99 10.71 -8.42
N SER A 110 1.25 9.72 -7.56
CA SER A 110 1.48 8.33 -7.90
C SER A 110 0.31 7.47 -7.46
N GLY A 111 -0.03 6.45 -8.26
CA GLY A 111 -1.08 5.49 -7.99
C GLY A 111 -0.64 4.35 -7.06
N ARG A 112 -1.57 3.48 -6.74
CA ARG A 112 -1.30 2.25 -5.98
C ARG A 112 -0.32 1.36 -6.72
N GLY A 113 0.67 0.83 -6.00
CA GLY A 113 1.67 -0.08 -6.57
C GLY A 113 2.79 0.61 -7.33
N ASP A 114 2.72 1.93 -7.51
CA ASP A 114 3.76 2.73 -8.17
C ASP A 114 5.00 2.91 -7.28
N LEU A 115 4.81 3.09 -5.98
CA LEU A 115 5.86 3.34 -5.00
C LEU A 115 5.92 2.25 -3.94
N PHE A 116 7.12 1.87 -3.53
CA PHE A 116 7.39 1.03 -2.37
C PHE A 116 7.85 1.93 -1.22
N VAL A 117 6.99 2.18 -0.24
CA VAL A 117 7.18 3.26 0.74
C VAL A 117 7.51 2.73 2.11
N CYS A 118 8.67 3.15 2.65
CA CYS A 118 9.05 3.00 4.05
C CYS A 118 8.94 4.36 4.75
N ARG A 119 8.32 4.40 5.96
CA ARG A 119 8.14 5.65 6.69
C ARG A 119 8.55 5.51 8.15
N VAL A 120 9.35 6.45 8.61
CA VAL A 120 9.77 6.58 10.02
C VAL A 120 9.89 8.06 10.37
N ALA A 121 9.56 8.46 11.61
CA ALA A 121 9.65 9.85 12.03
C ALA A 121 11.10 10.36 11.86
N GLY A 122 11.27 11.43 11.06
CA GLY A 122 12.60 11.96 10.71
C GLY A 122 13.29 11.23 9.55
N ASN A 123 12.60 10.35 8.84
CA ASN A 123 13.07 9.62 7.62
C ASN A 123 14.51 9.06 7.71
N PHE A 124 14.95 8.62 8.88
CA PHE A 124 16.25 7.98 9.06
C PHE A 124 16.24 6.49 8.68
N ALA A 125 17.38 5.98 8.22
CA ALA A 125 17.54 4.57 7.89
C ALA A 125 17.90 3.76 9.14
N ASN A 126 17.04 2.84 9.55
CA ASN A 126 17.32 1.81 10.53
C ASN A 126 17.38 0.42 9.85
N THR A 127 17.73 -0.61 10.59
CA THR A 127 17.87 -1.97 10.06
C THR A 127 16.60 -2.45 9.36
N GLU A 128 15.43 -2.17 9.90
CA GLU A 128 14.14 -2.62 9.36
C GLU A 128 13.77 -1.88 8.07
N THR A 129 14.04 -0.58 7.99
CA THR A 129 13.82 0.20 6.77
C THR A 129 14.81 -0.18 5.68
N ILE A 130 16.07 -0.43 6.03
CA ILE A 130 17.10 -0.91 5.10
C ILE A 130 16.68 -2.28 4.53
N ALA A 131 16.33 -3.25 5.39
CA ALA A 131 15.89 -4.57 4.95
C ALA A 131 14.67 -4.51 4.03
N SER A 132 13.72 -3.61 4.32
CA SER A 132 12.56 -3.39 3.46
C SER A 132 12.94 -2.83 2.10
N LEU A 133 13.84 -1.85 2.04
CA LEU A 133 14.32 -1.28 0.78
C LEU A 133 15.15 -2.28 -0.03
N GLU A 134 15.98 -3.11 0.63
CA GLU A 134 16.68 -4.21 0.00
C GLU A 134 15.72 -5.20 -0.66
N TYR A 135 14.62 -5.57 0.00
CA TYR A 135 13.55 -6.37 -0.60
C TYR A 135 12.98 -5.68 -1.84
N GLY A 136 12.69 -4.38 -1.76
CA GLY A 136 12.20 -3.59 -2.88
C GLY A 136 13.12 -3.66 -4.11
N VAL A 137 14.43 -3.56 -3.89
CA VAL A 137 15.42 -3.62 -4.98
C VAL A 137 15.66 -5.06 -5.45
N ALA A 138 15.97 -5.99 -4.52
CA ALA A 138 16.41 -7.33 -4.86
C ALA A 138 15.29 -8.25 -5.35
N VAL A 139 14.09 -8.11 -4.82
CA VAL A 139 12.95 -8.98 -5.12
C VAL A 139 11.95 -8.34 -6.07
N LEU A 140 11.62 -7.06 -5.86
CA LEU A 140 10.66 -6.36 -6.70
C LEU A 140 11.30 -5.69 -7.92
N GLY A 141 12.63 -5.61 -7.97
CA GLY A 141 13.35 -5.00 -9.10
C GLY A 141 13.18 -3.48 -9.18
N THR A 142 12.91 -2.81 -8.05
CA THR A 142 12.72 -1.37 -8.01
C THR A 142 14.00 -0.64 -8.44
N PRO A 143 13.97 0.17 -9.51
CA PRO A 143 15.20 0.71 -10.11
C PRO A 143 15.77 1.94 -9.40
N LEU A 144 15.01 2.58 -8.52
CA LEU A 144 15.38 3.84 -7.87
C LEU A 144 15.00 3.81 -6.38
N ILE A 145 15.88 4.30 -5.52
CA ILE A 145 15.57 4.67 -4.13
C ILE A 145 15.70 6.17 -3.98
N LEU A 146 14.70 6.80 -3.37
CA LEU A 146 14.67 8.23 -3.06
C LEU A 146 14.39 8.43 -1.57
N VAL A 147 15.15 9.33 -0.93
CA VAL A 147 14.90 9.76 0.45
C VAL A 147 14.18 11.10 0.42
N LEU A 148 12.96 11.12 0.98
CA LEU A 148 12.10 12.29 1.02
C LEU A 148 12.01 12.86 2.43
N GLY A 149 12.68 13.99 2.65
CA GLY A 149 12.51 14.83 3.84
C GLY A 149 11.45 15.91 3.62
N HIS A 150 11.18 16.69 4.66
CA HIS A 150 10.28 17.84 4.60
C HIS A 150 10.69 18.94 5.59
N ASP A 151 10.25 20.14 5.34
CA ASP A 151 10.48 21.26 6.24
C ASP A 151 9.74 21.12 7.57
N SER A 152 10.27 21.75 8.62
CA SER A 152 9.66 21.77 9.96
C SER A 152 9.37 20.36 10.50
N CYS A 153 10.33 19.46 10.35
CA CYS A 153 10.24 18.09 10.86
C CYS A 153 10.46 18.07 12.37
N GLY A 154 9.38 17.86 13.14
CA GLY A 154 9.45 17.84 14.60
C GLY A 154 10.33 16.73 15.18
N ALA A 155 10.50 15.61 14.48
CA ALA A 155 11.40 14.54 14.92
C ALA A 155 12.88 14.93 14.76
N VAL A 156 13.23 15.63 13.69
CA VAL A 156 14.60 16.16 13.48
C VAL A 156 14.90 17.25 14.49
N ASP A 157 13.94 18.17 14.72
CA ASP A 157 14.08 19.22 15.73
C ASP A 157 14.26 18.65 17.14
N ALA A 158 13.49 17.62 17.49
CA ALA A 158 13.62 16.93 18.77
C ALA A 158 14.99 16.26 18.93
N ALA A 159 15.50 15.60 17.88
CA ALA A 159 16.83 14.98 17.90
C ALA A 159 17.94 16.03 18.07
N ILE A 160 17.87 17.15 17.38
CA ILE A 160 18.83 18.25 17.50
C ILE A 160 18.79 18.82 18.93
N LYS A 161 17.60 19.01 19.49
CA LYS A 161 17.42 19.51 20.86
C LYS A 161 17.99 18.53 21.87
N SER A 162 17.67 17.24 21.77
CA SER A 162 18.22 16.20 22.64
C SER A 162 19.76 16.20 22.65
N LEU A 163 20.39 16.32 21.48
CA LEU A 163 21.85 16.42 21.37
C LEU A 163 22.43 17.68 22.04
N LYS A 164 21.75 18.81 21.98
CA LYS A 164 22.18 20.06 22.60
C LYS A 164 22.01 20.07 24.12
N ASP A 165 20.91 19.51 24.58
CA ASP A 165 20.51 19.52 25.99
C ASP A 165 21.06 18.31 26.78
N GLY A 166 21.66 17.34 26.09
CA GLY A 166 22.21 16.12 26.70
C GLY A 166 21.15 15.15 27.23
N THR A 167 19.93 15.18 26.66
CA THR A 167 18.79 14.37 27.10
C THR A 167 18.40 13.30 26.08
#